data_342e2df6866b07d6010542e4d0d9a9ea
#
_entry.id   342e2df6866b07d6010542e4d0d9a9ea
#
_cell.length_a   1.000
_cell.length_b   1.000
_cell.length_c   1.000
_cell.angle_alpha   90.00
_cell.angle_beta   90.00
_cell.angle_gamma   90.00
#
_symmetry.space_group_name_H-M   'P 1'
#
loop_
_entity.id
_entity.type
_entity.pdbx_description
1 polymer ?
#
loop_
_entity_poly.entity_id
_entity_poly.type
_entity_poly.pdbx_seq_one_letter_code
_entity_poly.pdbx_strand_id
1 'polypeptide(L)'
;MAKISVLILAKNEEKNIGDCITSCNFAEDILVIDDGSTDKTQEIAESLGARVIHRSMNGDWGGQQTFAIQQAKFPWIFFIDADERCTPELAKEIEAAVVKNEQVAYWIKRINKFHYDKAEHGVLRPDYVCRVMPAKDSYVEGYVHPAIITPYPNKKMQGHMY
;
A
#
# COMPACT_ATOMS: atom_id res chain seq x y z
N MET A 1 2.73 -15.14 9.93
CA MET A 1 2.32 -13.95 9.13
C MET A 1 2.60 -12.68 9.92
N ALA A 2 2.92 -11.62 9.22
CA ALA A 2 3.23 -10.35 9.88
C ALA A 2 1.95 -9.64 10.37
N LYS A 3 2.01 -9.10 11.58
CA LYS A 3 0.90 -8.34 12.18
C LYS A 3 0.89 -6.91 11.65
N ILE A 4 0.52 -6.78 10.42
CA ILE A 4 0.42 -5.53 9.67
C ILE A 4 -0.88 -5.53 8.87
N SER A 5 -1.50 -4.36 8.75
CA SER A 5 -2.63 -4.16 7.85
C SER A 5 -2.14 -3.56 6.54
N VAL A 6 -2.34 -4.28 5.45
CA VAL A 6 -2.10 -3.77 4.10
C VAL A 6 -3.35 -3.03 3.65
N LEU A 7 -3.18 -1.78 3.22
CA LEU A 7 -4.28 -0.89 2.84
C LEU A 7 -4.21 -0.61 1.34
N ILE A 8 -5.27 -0.97 0.62
CA ILE A 8 -5.35 -0.84 -0.84
C ILE A 8 -6.60 -0.04 -1.19
N LEU A 9 -6.42 1.06 -1.93
CA LEU A 9 -7.54 1.77 -2.53
C LEU A 9 -7.75 1.23 -3.94
N ALA A 10 -9.00 0.93 -4.31
CA ALA A 10 -9.29 0.32 -5.59
C ALA A 10 -10.58 0.87 -6.23
N LYS A 11 -10.56 1.00 -7.54
CA LYS A 11 -11.73 1.24 -8.37
C LYS A 11 -11.50 0.61 -9.75
N ASN A 12 -12.31 -0.39 -10.08
CA ASN A 12 -12.22 -1.09 -11.37
C ASN A 12 -10.82 -1.62 -11.67
N GLU A 13 -10.27 -2.39 -10.72
CA GLU A 13 -8.92 -2.98 -10.78
C GLU A 13 -8.95 -4.50 -10.89
N GLU A 14 -9.97 -5.08 -11.56
CA GLU A 14 -10.12 -6.53 -11.66
C GLU A 14 -8.91 -7.24 -12.27
N LYS A 15 -8.16 -6.55 -13.15
CA LYS A 15 -6.97 -7.11 -13.82
C LYS A 15 -5.74 -7.12 -12.91
N ASN A 16 -5.69 -6.27 -11.89
CA ASN A 16 -4.52 -6.04 -11.06
C ASN A 16 -4.68 -6.46 -9.61
N ILE A 17 -5.90 -6.39 -9.07
CA ILE A 17 -6.12 -6.55 -7.63
C ILE A 17 -5.67 -7.93 -7.10
N GLY A 18 -5.86 -8.98 -7.89
CA GLY A 18 -5.49 -10.33 -7.49
C GLY A 18 -3.99 -10.48 -7.26
N ASP A 19 -3.18 -10.03 -8.21
CA ASP A 19 -1.72 -10.11 -8.10
C ASP A 19 -1.19 -9.19 -7.01
N CYS A 20 -1.80 -8.02 -6.84
CA CYS A 20 -1.46 -7.10 -5.75
C CYS A 20 -1.65 -7.79 -4.39
N ILE A 21 -2.82 -8.34 -4.14
CA ILE A 21 -3.15 -9.03 -2.89
C ILE A 21 -2.23 -10.23 -2.67
N THR A 22 -2.00 -11.04 -3.70
CA THR A 22 -1.12 -12.20 -3.61
C THR A 22 0.31 -11.80 -3.23
N SER A 23 0.81 -10.68 -3.75
CA SER A 23 2.14 -10.18 -3.40
C SER A 23 2.24 -9.72 -1.93
N CYS A 24 1.11 -9.51 -1.28
CA CYS A 24 1.02 -9.08 0.12
C CYS A 24 0.57 -10.21 1.07
N ASN A 25 0.62 -11.47 0.64
CA ASN A 25 0.11 -12.60 1.43
C ASN A 25 0.88 -12.87 2.73
N PHE A 26 2.01 -12.21 2.95
CA PHE A 26 2.75 -12.22 4.21
C PHE A 26 2.02 -11.49 5.35
N ALA A 27 1.08 -10.61 5.01
CA ALA A 27 0.36 -9.81 5.99
C ALA A 27 -0.87 -10.55 6.52
N GLU A 28 -1.13 -10.37 7.81
CA GLU A 28 -2.26 -11.00 8.48
C GLU A 28 -3.60 -10.32 8.13
N ASP A 29 -3.56 -9.04 7.76
CA ASP A 29 -4.74 -8.26 7.38
C ASP A 29 -4.52 -7.54 6.06
N ILE A 30 -5.41 -7.76 5.11
CA ILE A 30 -5.44 -7.01 3.84
C ILE A 30 -6.82 -6.37 3.73
N LEU A 31 -6.82 -5.04 3.62
CA LEU A 31 -8.04 -4.23 3.53
C LEU A 31 -8.09 -3.51 2.19
N VAL A 32 -9.16 -3.70 1.46
CA VAL A 32 -9.45 -2.97 0.22
C VAL A 32 -10.56 -1.98 0.49
N ILE A 33 -10.30 -0.70 0.23
CA ILE A 33 -11.33 0.34 0.21
C ILE A 33 -11.78 0.51 -1.23
N ASP A 34 -13.00 0.11 -1.52
CA ASP A 34 -13.55 0.09 -2.88
C ASP A 34 -14.37 1.35 -3.15
N ASP A 35 -13.96 2.11 -4.17
CA ASP A 35 -14.62 3.34 -4.60
C ASP A 35 -15.66 3.07 -5.69
N GLY A 36 -16.60 2.17 -5.41
CA GLY A 36 -17.72 1.91 -6.31
C GLY A 36 -17.34 1.17 -7.59
N SER A 37 -16.51 0.14 -7.52
CA SER A 37 -16.16 -0.69 -8.68
C SER A 37 -17.41 -1.34 -9.29
N THR A 38 -17.47 -1.37 -10.61
CA THR A 38 -18.56 -2.00 -11.39
C THR A 38 -18.12 -3.33 -12.01
N ASP A 39 -16.84 -3.68 -11.87
CA ASP A 39 -16.26 -4.92 -12.36
C ASP A 39 -16.13 -5.97 -11.24
N LYS A 40 -15.28 -6.97 -11.41
CA LYS A 40 -15.08 -8.06 -10.45
C LYS A 40 -14.04 -7.77 -9.36
N THR A 41 -13.64 -6.52 -9.16
CA THR A 41 -12.64 -6.13 -8.16
C THR A 41 -12.97 -6.67 -6.78
N GLN A 42 -14.18 -6.43 -6.29
CA GLN A 42 -14.61 -6.89 -4.97
C GLN A 42 -14.59 -8.42 -4.85
N GLU A 43 -15.18 -9.09 -5.83
CA GLU A 43 -15.28 -10.55 -5.86
C GLU A 43 -13.90 -11.21 -5.78
N ILE A 44 -12.95 -10.72 -6.58
CA ILE A 44 -11.58 -11.23 -6.59
C ILE A 44 -10.89 -10.97 -5.25
N ALA A 45 -11.02 -9.76 -4.72
CA ALA A 45 -10.39 -9.41 -3.44
C ALA A 45 -10.89 -10.30 -2.31
N GLU A 46 -12.19 -10.48 -2.19
CA GLU A 46 -12.81 -11.31 -1.15
C GLU A 46 -12.42 -12.79 -1.31
N SER A 47 -12.33 -13.29 -2.55
CA SER A 47 -11.93 -14.67 -2.82
C SER A 47 -10.51 -14.96 -2.36
N LEU A 48 -9.66 -13.95 -2.27
CA LEU A 48 -8.26 -14.05 -1.81
C LEU A 48 -8.11 -13.72 -0.31
N GLY A 49 -9.20 -13.55 0.40
CA GLY A 49 -9.21 -13.34 1.85
C GLY A 49 -9.10 -11.89 2.30
N ALA A 50 -9.17 -10.93 1.39
CA ALA A 50 -9.15 -9.53 1.77
C ALA A 50 -10.51 -9.09 2.35
N ARG A 51 -10.47 -8.16 3.29
CA ARG A 51 -11.67 -7.42 3.72
C ARG A 51 -11.93 -6.32 2.70
N VAL A 52 -13.18 -6.14 2.30
CA VAL A 52 -13.56 -5.07 1.38
C VAL A 52 -14.56 -4.15 2.07
N ILE A 53 -14.27 -2.86 2.08
CA ILE A 53 -15.17 -1.82 2.57
C ILE A 53 -15.47 -0.86 1.42
N HIS A 54 -16.75 -0.61 1.17
CA HIS A 54 -17.18 0.35 0.15
C HIS A 54 -17.23 1.76 0.75
N ARG A 55 -16.53 2.69 0.08
CA ARG A 55 -16.60 4.10 0.43
C ARG A 55 -16.29 4.95 -0.79
N SER A 56 -17.24 5.77 -1.22
CA SER A 56 -17.04 6.70 -2.32
C SER A 56 -15.96 7.72 -1.97
N MET A 57 -14.95 7.84 -2.81
CA MET A 57 -13.83 8.76 -2.61
C MET A 57 -14.21 10.21 -2.89
N ASN A 58 -15.06 10.45 -3.87
CA ASN A 58 -15.51 11.78 -4.30
C ASN A 58 -14.33 12.74 -4.58
N GLY A 59 -13.26 12.20 -5.18
CA GLY A 59 -12.06 12.99 -5.49
C GLY A 59 -11.14 13.26 -4.31
N ASP A 60 -11.51 12.88 -3.10
CA ASP A 60 -10.73 13.13 -1.88
C ASP A 60 -9.81 11.94 -1.54
N TRP A 61 -8.65 11.91 -2.16
CA TRP A 61 -7.65 10.86 -1.94
C TRP A 61 -7.17 10.82 -0.48
N GLY A 62 -6.89 11.98 0.10
CA GLY A 62 -6.44 12.06 1.48
C GLY A 62 -7.48 11.54 2.46
N GLY A 63 -8.74 11.87 2.26
CA GLY A 63 -9.84 11.38 3.08
C GLY A 63 -10.04 9.88 2.98
N GLN A 64 -9.90 9.33 1.77
CA GLN A 64 -10.03 7.88 1.55
C GLN A 64 -8.90 7.10 2.23
N GLN A 65 -7.67 7.59 2.10
CA GLN A 65 -6.51 6.95 2.74
C GLN A 65 -6.57 7.07 4.27
N THR A 66 -6.98 8.22 4.80
CA THR A 66 -7.16 8.40 6.25
C THR A 66 -8.24 7.45 6.78
N PHE A 67 -9.32 7.29 6.06
CA PHE A 67 -10.36 6.31 6.41
C PHE A 67 -9.76 4.89 6.47
N ALA A 68 -8.94 4.51 5.48
CA ALA A 68 -8.29 3.20 5.46
C ALA A 68 -7.42 2.99 6.71
N ILE A 69 -6.65 3.99 7.12
CA ILE A 69 -5.84 3.93 8.35
C ILE A 69 -6.73 3.65 9.57
N GLN A 70 -7.87 4.31 9.66
CA GLN A 70 -8.82 4.15 10.78
C GLN A 70 -9.42 2.74 10.84
N GLN A 71 -9.48 2.03 9.72
CA GLN A 71 -10.04 0.68 9.63
C GLN A 71 -8.98 -0.42 9.79
N ALA A 72 -7.70 -0.08 9.92
CA ALA A 72 -6.62 -1.04 10.09
C ALA A 72 -6.79 -1.84 11.38
N LYS A 73 -6.53 -3.15 11.34
CA LYS A 73 -6.60 -4.05 12.49
C LYS A 73 -5.34 -4.05 13.35
N PHE A 74 -4.20 -3.71 12.76
CA PHE A 74 -2.90 -3.81 13.40
C PHE A 74 -2.25 -2.44 13.54
N PRO A 75 -1.30 -2.29 14.50
CA PRO A 75 -0.61 -1.02 14.71
C PRO A 75 0.29 -0.58 13.55
N TRP A 76 0.76 -1.53 12.73
CA TRP A 76 1.55 -1.26 11.54
C TRP A 76 0.68 -1.29 10.29
N ILE A 77 0.92 -0.37 9.36
CA ILE A 77 0.20 -0.28 8.10
C ILE A 77 1.17 -0.22 6.92
N PHE A 78 0.73 -0.78 5.80
CA PHE A 78 1.45 -0.73 4.52
C PHE A 78 0.47 -0.33 3.42
N PHE A 79 0.68 0.85 2.84
CA PHE A 79 -0.07 1.29 1.67
C PHE A 79 0.56 0.74 0.39
N ILE A 80 -0.26 0.11 -0.43
CA ILE A 80 0.13 -0.32 -1.78
C ILE A 80 -1.03 -0.04 -2.74
N ASP A 81 -0.72 0.46 -3.93
CA ASP A 81 -1.74 0.70 -4.95
C ASP A 81 -2.14 -0.62 -5.62
N ALA A 82 -3.39 -0.71 -6.08
CA ALA A 82 -3.93 -1.94 -6.66
C ALA A 82 -3.15 -2.44 -7.88
N ASP A 83 -2.48 -1.55 -8.60
CA ASP A 83 -1.65 -1.87 -9.76
C ASP A 83 -0.16 -2.07 -9.41
N GLU A 84 0.18 -2.05 -8.14
CA GLU A 84 1.54 -2.30 -7.64
C GLU A 84 1.70 -3.72 -7.11
N ARG A 85 2.96 -4.15 -7.00
CA ARG A 85 3.35 -5.47 -6.48
C ARG A 85 4.47 -5.33 -5.47
N CYS A 86 4.35 -6.03 -4.36
CA CYS A 86 5.40 -6.14 -3.35
C CYS A 86 6.36 -7.26 -3.75
N THR A 87 7.66 -6.97 -3.82
CA THR A 87 8.64 -8.03 -4.08
C THR A 87 8.84 -8.92 -2.86
N PRO A 88 9.27 -10.19 -3.05
CA PRO A 88 9.56 -11.08 -1.92
C PRO A 88 10.61 -10.51 -0.95
N GLU A 89 11.61 -9.80 -1.46
CA GLU A 89 12.64 -9.15 -0.66
C GLU A 89 12.06 -8.07 0.23
N LEU A 90 11.17 -7.22 -0.34
CA LEU A 90 10.48 -6.19 0.42
C LEU A 90 9.55 -6.80 1.48
N ALA A 91 8.83 -7.87 1.13
CA ALA A 91 7.96 -8.56 2.07
C ALA A 91 8.71 -9.03 3.32
N LYS A 92 9.88 -9.64 3.13
CA LYS A 92 10.74 -10.08 4.24
C LYS A 92 11.24 -8.92 5.08
N GLU A 93 11.59 -7.83 4.44
CA GLU A 93 12.06 -6.62 5.11
C GLU A 93 10.95 -5.98 5.96
N ILE A 94 9.72 -5.95 5.44
CA ILE A 94 8.54 -5.48 6.18
C ILE A 94 8.26 -6.38 7.38
N GLU A 95 8.28 -7.71 7.21
CA GLU A 95 8.09 -8.65 8.30
C GLU A 95 9.10 -8.42 9.43
N ALA A 96 10.36 -8.25 9.08
CA ALA A 96 11.43 -7.97 10.06
C ALA A 96 11.21 -6.63 10.77
N ALA A 97 10.79 -5.60 10.04
CA ALA A 97 10.51 -4.28 10.60
C ALA A 97 9.37 -4.31 11.62
N VAL A 98 8.32 -5.07 11.34
CA VAL A 98 7.17 -5.23 12.25
C VAL A 98 7.60 -5.93 13.54
N VAL A 99 8.41 -6.97 13.44
CA VAL A 99 8.93 -7.71 14.61
C VAL A 99 9.83 -6.80 15.45
N LYS A 100 10.73 -6.05 14.81
CA LYS A 100 11.61 -5.10 15.50
C LYS A 100 10.83 -3.98 16.18
N ASN A 101 9.72 -3.56 15.60
CA ASN A 101 8.81 -2.54 16.12
C ASN A 101 9.49 -1.20 16.46
N GLU A 102 10.51 -0.83 15.71
CA GLU A 102 11.11 0.50 15.80
C GLU A 102 10.12 1.53 15.23
N GLN A 103 9.83 2.59 15.99
CA GLN A 103 8.80 3.55 15.62
C GLN A 103 9.35 4.54 14.59
N VAL A 104 9.36 4.12 13.32
CA VAL A 104 9.83 4.88 12.17
C VAL A 104 8.86 4.74 11.01
N ALA A 105 8.90 5.70 10.09
CA ALA A 105 8.16 5.66 8.84
C ALA A 105 9.11 5.26 7.71
N TYR A 106 8.80 4.14 7.05
CA TYR A 106 9.67 3.59 6.02
C TYR A 106 9.29 4.09 4.63
N TRP A 107 10.28 4.56 3.90
CA TRP A 107 10.19 4.96 2.51
C TRP A 107 10.67 3.82 1.63
N ILE A 108 9.86 3.45 0.66
CA ILE A 108 10.06 2.30 -0.20
C ILE A 108 10.32 2.76 -1.62
N LYS A 109 11.31 2.14 -2.26
CA LYS A 109 11.61 2.37 -3.67
C LYS A 109 10.47 1.80 -4.52
N ARG A 110 9.95 2.62 -5.40
CA ARG A 110 8.97 2.22 -6.40
C ARG A 110 9.64 2.23 -7.78
N ILE A 111 9.55 1.10 -8.49
CA ILE A 111 10.08 0.97 -9.85
C ILE A 111 8.89 0.85 -10.79
N ASN A 112 8.77 1.80 -11.70
CA ASN A 112 7.75 1.71 -12.75
C ASN A 112 8.26 0.77 -13.85
N LYS A 113 7.75 -0.44 -13.89
CA LYS A 113 8.18 -1.49 -14.82
C LYS A 113 8.03 -1.08 -16.28
N PHE A 114 6.99 -0.32 -16.60
CA PHE A 114 6.73 0.16 -17.95
C PHE A 114 7.82 1.14 -18.42
N HIS A 115 8.28 2.01 -17.54
CA HIS A 115 9.39 2.92 -17.84
C HIS A 115 10.74 2.22 -17.82
N TYR A 116 10.88 1.16 -17.01
CA TYR A 116 12.09 0.37 -16.95
C TYR A 116 12.39 -0.33 -18.28
N ASP A 117 11.37 -0.97 -18.87
CA ASP A 117 11.52 -1.68 -20.15
C ASP A 117 11.78 -0.74 -21.33
N LYS A 118 11.41 0.53 -21.22
CA LYS A 118 11.63 1.56 -22.23
C LYS A 118 12.89 2.40 -22.04
N ALA A 119 13.51 2.31 -20.89
CA ALA A 119 14.66 3.15 -20.53
C ALA A 119 15.99 2.50 -20.89
N GLU A 120 16.13 2.10 -22.14
CA GLU A 120 17.44 1.61 -22.66
C GLU A 120 18.54 2.67 -22.56
N HIS A 121 18.20 3.95 -22.35
CA HIS A 121 19.12 5.08 -22.42
C HIS A 121 18.90 6.14 -21.34
N GLY A 122 18.11 5.88 -20.28
CA GLY A 122 17.83 6.87 -19.26
C GLY A 122 18.23 6.44 -17.85
N VAL A 123 18.71 7.39 -17.06
CA VAL A 123 18.91 7.19 -15.62
C VAL A 123 17.54 7.13 -14.97
N LEU A 124 17.06 5.91 -14.69
CA LEU A 124 15.87 5.74 -13.86
C LEU A 124 16.25 6.09 -12.43
N ARG A 125 15.82 7.26 -12.01
CA ARG A 125 15.90 7.61 -10.59
C ARG A 125 14.80 6.85 -9.86
N PRO A 126 15.14 6.01 -8.85
CA PRO A 126 14.14 5.38 -8.04
C PRO A 126 13.30 6.45 -7.34
N ASP A 127 11.99 6.28 -7.41
CA ASP A 127 11.05 7.09 -6.69
C ASP A 127 10.83 6.45 -5.31
N TYR A 128 11.07 7.22 -4.24
CA TYR A 128 10.83 6.75 -2.88
C TYR A 128 9.54 7.33 -2.35
N VAL A 129 8.68 6.48 -1.82
CA VAL A 129 7.39 6.86 -1.25
C VAL A 129 7.23 6.28 0.15
N CYS A 130 6.65 7.07 1.06
CA CYS A 130 6.39 6.63 2.43
C CYS A 130 5.18 5.70 2.43
N ARG A 131 5.38 4.43 2.74
CA ARG A 131 4.33 3.42 2.60
C ARG A 131 4.15 2.51 3.81
N VAL A 132 5.14 2.35 4.68
CA VAL A 132 5.07 1.49 5.87
C VAL A 132 5.36 2.32 7.11
N MET A 133 4.43 2.33 8.06
CA MET A 133 4.57 3.14 9.27
C MET A 133 3.62 2.65 10.36
N PRO A 134 3.84 3.05 11.62
CA PRO A 134 2.81 2.90 12.65
C PRO A 134 1.58 3.74 12.28
N ALA A 135 0.39 3.17 12.51
CA ALA A 135 -0.87 3.86 12.21
C ALA A 135 -1.17 5.01 13.16
N LYS A 136 -0.75 4.88 14.42
CA LYS A 136 -1.04 5.86 15.46
C LYS A 136 -0.48 7.23 15.11
N ASP A 137 -1.33 8.25 15.15
CA ASP A 137 -1.00 9.65 14.85
C ASP A 137 -0.54 9.90 13.40
N SER A 138 -0.75 8.92 12.51
CA SER A 138 -0.52 9.08 11.08
C SER A 138 -1.84 9.33 10.35
N TYR A 139 -1.82 10.21 9.37
CA TYR A 139 -2.99 10.52 8.53
C TYR A 139 -2.52 11.03 7.17
N VAL A 140 -3.45 11.25 6.27
CA VAL A 140 -3.15 11.72 4.92
C VAL A 140 -3.89 13.03 4.66
N GLU A 141 -3.19 14.04 4.17
CA GLU A 141 -3.74 15.33 3.78
C GLU A 141 -3.67 15.51 2.27
N GLY A 142 -4.62 16.24 1.73
CA GLY A 142 -4.63 16.64 0.33
C GLY A 142 -5.68 15.91 -0.49
N TYR A 143 -6.40 16.68 -1.31
CA TYR A 143 -7.47 16.16 -2.18
C TYR A 143 -6.90 15.41 -3.38
N VAL A 144 -6.09 16.08 -4.18
CA VAL A 144 -5.56 15.57 -5.45
C VAL A 144 -4.13 15.06 -5.29
N HIS A 145 -3.35 15.70 -4.42
CA HIS A 145 -1.96 15.34 -4.13
C HIS A 145 -1.84 14.94 -2.66
N PRO A 146 -2.24 13.70 -2.32
CA PRO A 146 -2.21 13.27 -0.93
C PRO A 146 -0.77 13.15 -0.42
N ALA A 147 -0.54 13.65 0.78
CA ALA A 147 0.74 13.54 1.48
C ALA A 147 0.52 12.87 2.83
N ILE A 148 1.33 11.87 3.15
CA ILE A 148 1.30 11.22 4.46
C ILE A 148 1.91 12.15 5.49
N ILE A 149 1.16 12.39 6.57
CA ILE A 149 1.59 13.16 7.74
C ILE A 149 1.79 12.19 8.88
N THR A 150 3.00 12.11 9.39
CA THR A 150 3.38 11.17 10.42
C THR A 150 4.43 11.79 11.36
N PRO A 151 4.33 11.54 12.69
CA PRO A 151 5.32 12.05 13.64
C PRO A 151 6.61 11.23 13.69
N TYR A 152 6.66 10.09 12.98
CA TYR A 152 7.77 9.15 13.06
C TYR A 152 8.93 9.56 12.15
N PRO A 153 10.20 9.38 12.58
CA PRO A 153 11.35 9.67 11.73
C PRO A 153 11.40 8.77 10.50
N ASN A 154 11.91 9.30 9.41
CA ASN A 154 11.98 8.60 8.12
C ASN A 154 13.15 7.62 8.07
N LYS A 155 12.93 6.46 7.45
CA LYS A 155 13.95 5.47 7.15
C LYS A 155 13.67 4.83 5.79
N LYS A 156 14.71 4.48 5.03
CA LYS A 156 14.56 3.83 3.73
C LYS A 156 14.69 2.32 3.86
N MET A 157 13.88 1.59 3.10
CA MET A 157 14.04 0.14 2.91
C MET A 157 14.89 -0.15 1.67
N GLN A 158 15.49 -1.34 1.63
CA GLN A 158 16.34 -1.77 0.52
C GLN A 158 15.52 -2.44 -0.60
N GLY A 159 14.46 -3.15 -0.24
CA GLY A 159 13.55 -3.79 -1.20
C GLY A 159 12.69 -2.78 -1.95
N HIS A 160 12.00 -3.26 -2.98
CA HIS A 160 11.18 -2.41 -3.82
C HIS A 160 9.81 -3.02 -4.11
N MET A 161 8.89 -2.18 -4.56
CA MET A 161 7.62 -2.57 -5.19
C MET A 161 7.61 -2.06 -6.64
N TYR A 162 6.77 -2.65 -7.46
CA TYR A 162 6.64 -2.28 -8.86
C TYR A 162 5.19 -2.30 -9.33
#